data_b2d8a53823cd93875b9b4afb876d6109
#
_entry.id   b2d8a53823cd93875b9b4afb876d6109
#
_cell.length_a   1.000
_cell.length_b   1.000
_cell.length_c   1.000
_cell.angle_alpha   90.00
_cell.angle_beta   90.00
_cell.angle_gamma   90.00
#
_symmetry.space_group_name_H-M   'P 1'
#
loop_
_entity.id
_entity.type
_entity.pdbx_description
1 polymer ?
#
loop_
_entity_poly.entity_id
_entity_poly.type
_entity_poly.pdbx_seq_one_letter_code
_entity_poly.pdbx_strand_id
1 'polypeptide(L)'
;MKSILKTTGIVFALALLISAQAMAQATNVTGEWAFTVTTDQGAGNPVITFKQDGDKLAGKYAGQLGNADLTGTVKGNVIHFTFTLDVQGQQAPVTYDGTVEKNAMKGKMDIGGMVSGTFTATKK
;
A
#
# COMPACT_ATOMS: atom_id res chain seq x y z
N MET A 1 -33.19 25.53 -33.08
CA MET A 1 -33.72 24.29 -32.53
C MET A 1 -32.76 23.14 -32.68
N LYS A 2 -32.30 22.91 -33.86
CA LYS A 2 -31.43 21.78 -34.09
C LYS A 2 -30.12 21.87 -33.33
N SER A 3 -29.59 23.06 -33.16
CA SER A 3 -28.33 23.24 -32.44
C SER A 3 -28.44 22.94 -30.97
N ILE A 4 -29.62 23.08 -30.39
CA ILE A 4 -29.83 22.81 -28.97
C ILE A 4 -29.68 21.33 -28.68
N LEU A 5 -30.16 20.48 -29.56
CA LEU A 5 -30.05 19.03 -29.38
C LEU A 5 -28.62 18.56 -29.39
N LYS A 6 -27.79 19.18 -30.21
CA LYS A 6 -26.38 18.83 -30.28
C LYS A 6 -25.65 19.13 -28.96
N THR A 7 -26.01 20.23 -28.36
CA THR A 7 -25.39 20.65 -27.12
C THR A 7 -25.63 19.64 -26.00
N THR A 8 -26.83 19.08 -25.96
CA THR A 8 -27.17 18.11 -24.93
C THR A 8 -26.28 16.88 -24.99
N GLY A 9 -25.98 16.40 -26.20
CA GLY A 9 -25.13 15.23 -26.33
C GLY A 9 -23.73 15.42 -25.80
N ILE A 10 -23.21 16.62 -25.93
CA ILE A 10 -21.85 16.91 -25.44
C ILE A 10 -21.78 16.82 -23.93
N VAL A 11 -22.82 17.27 -23.26
CA VAL A 11 -22.85 17.25 -21.79
C VAL A 11 -22.76 15.82 -21.24
N PHE A 12 -23.44 14.90 -21.86
CA PHE A 12 -23.40 13.51 -21.43
C PHE A 12 -22.00 12.90 -21.56
N ALA A 13 -21.32 13.23 -22.60
CA ALA A 13 -19.99 12.70 -22.81
C ALA A 13 -19.03 13.12 -21.70
N LEU A 14 -19.15 14.34 -21.23
CA LEU A 14 -18.32 14.82 -20.14
C LEU A 14 -18.57 14.09 -18.85
N ALA A 15 -19.82 13.79 -18.55
CA ALA A 15 -20.16 13.08 -17.34
C ALA A 15 -19.53 11.69 -17.32
N LEU A 16 -19.52 11.01 -18.44
CA LEU A 16 -18.93 9.68 -18.54
C LEU A 16 -17.43 9.72 -18.29
N LEU A 17 -16.77 10.73 -18.80
CA LEU A 17 -15.33 10.84 -18.61
C LEU A 17 -14.96 11.01 -17.15
N ILE A 18 -15.74 11.78 -16.41
CA ILE A 18 -15.50 11.98 -14.98
C ILE A 18 -15.61 10.66 -14.24
N SER A 19 -16.61 9.86 -14.55
CA SER A 19 -16.78 8.57 -13.89
C SER A 19 -15.61 7.64 -14.16
N ALA A 20 -15.10 7.61 -15.37
CA ALA A 20 -13.97 6.78 -15.71
C ALA A 20 -12.72 7.18 -14.93
N GLN A 21 -12.50 8.48 -14.73
CA GLN A 21 -11.37 8.94 -13.98
C GLN A 21 -11.42 8.51 -12.51
N ALA A 22 -12.59 8.55 -11.92
CA ALA A 22 -12.74 8.13 -10.53
C ALA A 22 -12.36 6.66 -10.36
N MET A 23 -12.71 5.81 -11.30
CA MET A 23 -12.37 4.39 -11.23
C MET A 23 -10.89 4.15 -11.47
N ALA A 24 -10.26 4.96 -12.29
CA ALA A 24 -8.85 4.78 -12.61
C ALA A 24 -7.93 5.09 -11.44
N GLN A 25 -8.44 5.69 -10.37
CA GLN A 25 -7.62 6.02 -9.21
C GLN A 25 -7.55 4.91 -8.17
N ALA A 26 -8.24 3.81 -8.40
CA ALA A 26 -8.16 2.69 -7.48
C ALA A 26 -6.73 2.13 -7.47
N THR A 27 -6.19 1.95 -6.27
CA THR A 27 -4.85 1.43 -6.07
C THR A 27 -4.92 -0.06 -5.80
N ASN A 28 -4.06 -0.82 -6.46
CA ASN A 28 -3.97 -2.25 -6.23
C ASN A 28 -2.51 -2.62 -5.98
N VAL A 29 -2.25 -3.15 -4.79
CA VAL A 29 -0.89 -3.50 -4.38
C VAL A 29 -0.64 -5.00 -4.41
N THR A 30 -1.59 -5.79 -4.91
CA THR A 30 -1.42 -7.25 -4.96
C THR A 30 -0.15 -7.61 -5.72
N GLY A 31 0.67 -8.45 -5.12
CA GLY A 31 1.92 -8.90 -5.72
C GLY A 31 3.08 -8.85 -4.73
N GLU A 32 4.26 -9.10 -5.24
CA GLU A 32 5.47 -9.13 -4.43
C GLU A 32 6.21 -7.82 -4.54
N TRP A 33 6.69 -7.33 -3.40
CA TRP A 33 7.36 -6.04 -3.30
C TRP A 33 8.70 -6.20 -2.60
N ALA A 34 9.70 -5.52 -3.12
CA ALA A 34 11.01 -5.46 -2.48
C ALA A 34 11.10 -4.19 -1.64
N PHE A 35 11.28 -4.35 -0.35
CA PHE A 35 11.33 -3.24 0.59
C PHE A 35 12.78 -2.93 0.97
N THR A 36 13.03 -1.67 1.25
CA THR A 36 14.25 -1.22 1.91
C THR A 36 13.83 -0.48 3.16
N VAL A 37 14.22 -0.98 4.32
CA VAL A 37 13.85 -0.42 5.60
C VAL A 37 15.11 0.12 6.25
N THR A 38 15.07 1.36 6.73
CA THR A 38 16.19 2.02 7.38
C THR A 38 15.77 2.48 8.76
N THR A 39 16.50 2.04 9.77
CA THR A 39 16.31 2.47 11.15
C THR A 39 17.65 2.94 11.70
N ASP A 40 17.65 3.48 12.92
CA ASP A 40 18.89 3.86 13.59
C ASP A 40 19.71 2.63 14.03
N GLN A 41 19.13 1.43 13.91
CA GLN A 41 19.84 0.20 14.24
C GLN A 41 20.29 -0.57 13.01
N GLY A 42 20.13 0.01 11.82
CA GLY A 42 20.60 -0.59 10.60
C GLY A 42 19.54 -0.63 9.53
N ALA A 43 19.83 -1.30 8.43
CA ALA A 43 18.96 -1.41 7.28
C ALA A 43 18.66 -2.86 6.97
N GLY A 44 17.51 -3.10 6.36
CA GLY A 44 17.11 -4.43 5.93
C GLY A 44 16.36 -4.37 4.61
N ASN A 45 16.25 -5.52 3.98
CA ASN A 45 15.60 -5.64 2.67
C ASN A 45 14.59 -6.77 2.69
N PRO A 46 13.49 -6.63 3.42
CA PRO A 46 12.48 -7.67 3.43
C PRO A 46 11.71 -7.71 2.11
N VAL A 47 11.13 -8.87 1.84
CA VAL A 47 10.21 -9.04 0.72
C VAL A 47 8.83 -9.23 1.31
N ILE A 48 7.88 -8.47 0.83
CA ILE A 48 6.51 -8.53 1.32
C ILE A 48 5.58 -8.80 0.14
N THR A 49 4.73 -9.80 0.32
CA THR A 49 3.74 -10.17 -0.69
C THR A 49 2.38 -9.76 -0.19
N PHE A 50 1.64 -9.03 -1.01
CA PHE A 50 0.32 -8.53 -0.65
C PHE A 50 -0.77 -9.18 -1.47
N LYS A 51 -1.91 -9.35 -0.84
CA LYS A 51 -3.16 -9.70 -1.50
C LYS A 51 -4.21 -8.71 -1.04
N GLN A 52 -4.74 -7.94 -1.97
CA GLN A 52 -5.71 -6.89 -1.69
C GLN A 52 -7.10 -7.34 -2.10
N ASP A 53 -8.07 -7.12 -1.22
CA ASP A 53 -9.48 -7.38 -1.47
C ASP A 53 -10.26 -6.13 -1.08
N GLY A 54 -10.59 -5.30 -2.06
CA GLY A 54 -11.19 -4.00 -1.79
C GLY A 54 -10.23 -3.14 -0.99
N ASP A 55 -10.66 -2.69 0.19
CA ASP A 55 -9.83 -1.91 1.09
C ASP A 55 -8.99 -2.76 2.03
N LYS A 56 -9.20 -4.07 2.03
CA LYS A 56 -8.52 -4.95 2.98
C LYS A 56 -7.26 -5.50 2.38
N LEU A 57 -6.28 -5.68 3.24
CA LEU A 57 -4.97 -6.14 2.85
C LEU A 57 -4.57 -7.33 3.70
N ALA A 58 -4.04 -8.35 3.06
CA ALA A 58 -3.44 -9.49 3.71
C ALA A 58 -2.14 -9.81 3.00
N GLY A 59 -1.27 -10.59 3.61
CA GLY A 59 -0.06 -10.99 2.95
C GLY A 59 0.95 -11.61 3.88
N LYS A 60 2.20 -11.62 3.43
CA LYS A 60 3.29 -12.24 4.15
C LYS A 60 4.52 -11.37 4.11
N TYR A 61 5.15 -11.26 5.26
CA TYR A 61 6.44 -10.60 5.43
C TYR A 61 7.53 -11.67 5.50
N ALA A 62 8.63 -11.45 4.80
CA ALA A 62 9.80 -12.31 4.86
C ALA A 62 11.05 -11.45 4.92
N GLY A 63 11.80 -11.55 6.00
CA GLY A 63 12.99 -10.74 6.19
C GLY A 63 13.97 -11.39 7.14
N GLN A 64 14.98 -10.63 7.52
CA GLN A 64 16.03 -11.14 8.40
C GLN A 64 15.53 -11.50 9.78
N LEU A 65 14.48 -10.83 10.24
CA LEU A 65 13.93 -11.07 11.57
C LEU A 65 12.92 -12.22 11.59
N GLY A 66 12.63 -12.82 10.44
CA GLY A 66 11.72 -13.96 10.36
C GLY A 66 10.61 -13.72 9.36
N ASN A 67 9.57 -14.54 9.45
CA ASN A 67 8.41 -14.48 8.58
C ASN A 67 7.17 -14.23 9.42
N ALA A 68 6.19 -13.55 8.83
CA ALA A 68 4.94 -13.28 9.54
C ALA A 68 3.81 -13.05 8.55
N ASP A 69 2.59 -13.31 8.98
CA ASP A 69 1.40 -12.95 8.23
C ASP A 69 1.02 -11.52 8.60
N LEU A 70 0.61 -10.75 7.62
CA LEU A 70 0.22 -9.37 7.84
C LEU A 70 -1.23 -9.13 7.48
N THR A 71 -1.80 -8.10 8.07
CA THR A 71 -3.13 -7.60 7.73
C THR A 71 -3.08 -6.07 7.74
N GLY A 72 -3.97 -5.46 6.97
CA GLY A 72 -4.00 -4.02 6.89
C GLY A 72 -5.09 -3.49 5.98
N THR A 73 -4.89 -2.27 5.52
CA THR A 73 -5.85 -1.57 4.67
C THR A 73 -5.13 -0.76 3.60
N VAL A 74 -5.83 -0.57 2.47
CA VAL A 74 -5.42 0.37 1.43
C VAL A 74 -6.62 1.25 1.15
N LYS A 75 -6.48 2.54 1.36
CA LYS A 75 -7.55 3.50 1.12
C LYS A 75 -7.01 4.63 0.26
N GLY A 76 -7.54 4.74 -0.95
CA GLY A 76 -6.94 5.63 -1.93
C GLY A 76 -5.51 5.20 -2.20
N ASN A 77 -4.55 6.05 -1.91
CA ASN A 77 -3.14 5.70 -2.02
C ASN A 77 -2.44 5.55 -0.67
N VAL A 78 -3.20 5.45 0.42
CA VAL A 78 -2.64 5.30 1.76
C VAL A 78 -2.67 3.83 2.14
N ILE A 79 -1.51 3.30 2.53
CA ILE A 79 -1.37 1.91 2.93
C ILE A 79 -0.98 1.84 4.41
N HIS A 80 -1.60 0.90 5.11
CA HIS A 80 -1.31 0.64 6.51
C HIS A 80 -1.38 -0.87 6.73
N PHE A 81 -0.36 -1.44 7.32
CA PHE A 81 -0.41 -2.86 7.67
C PHE A 81 0.43 -3.15 8.90
N THR A 82 0.07 -4.24 9.56
CA THR A 82 0.71 -4.67 10.80
C THR A 82 0.97 -6.17 10.75
N PHE A 83 1.97 -6.59 11.50
CA PHE A 83 2.24 -7.99 11.74
C PHE A 83 3.03 -8.10 13.04
N THR A 84 3.18 -9.32 13.54
CA THR A 84 3.91 -9.58 14.76
C THR A 84 5.07 -10.49 14.47
N LEU A 85 6.25 -10.10 14.89
CA LEU A 85 7.45 -10.91 14.78
C LEU A 85 7.75 -11.58 16.11
N ASP A 86 8.28 -12.79 16.04
CA ASP A 86 8.77 -13.48 17.22
C ASP A 86 10.28 -13.33 17.23
N VAL A 87 10.78 -12.48 18.13
CA VAL A 87 12.21 -12.21 18.24
C VAL A 87 12.70 -12.79 19.54
N GLN A 88 13.41 -13.91 19.46
CA GLN A 88 13.97 -14.58 20.64
C GLN A 88 12.93 -14.89 21.71
N GLY A 89 11.77 -15.39 21.27
CA GLY A 89 10.69 -15.74 22.17
C GLY A 89 9.79 -14.61 22.59
N GLN A 90 10.06 -13.39 22.14
CA GLN A 90 9.24 -12.23 22.45
C GLN A 90 8.47 -11.77 21.23
N GLN A 91 7.21 -11.39 21.45
CA GLN A 91 6.34 -10.89 20.37
C GLN A 91 6.57 -9.41 20.19
N ALA A 92 6.93 -9.02 18.97
CA ALA A 92 7.15 -7.62 18.63
C ALA A 92 6.16 -7.21 17.56
N PRO A 93 5.20 -6.33 17.89
CA PRO A 93 4.27 -5.82 16.87
C PRO A 93 4.98 -4.81 15.96
N VAL A 94 4.73 -4.93 14.68
CA VAL A 94 5.34 -4.06 13.68
C VAL A 94 4.23 -3.38 12.89
N THR A 95 4.37 -2.09 12.68
CA THR A 95 3.39 -1.28 11.97
C THR A 95 4.07 -0.53 10.84
N TYR A 96 3.47 -0.56 9.66
CA TYR A 96 3.93 0.21 8.49
C TYR A 96 2.81 1.13 8.06
N ASP A 97 3.16 2.40 7.80
CA ASP A 97 2.24 3.41 7.31
C ASP A 97 2.91 4.18 6.19
N GLY A 98 2.25 4.26 5.05
CA GLY A 98 2.85 4.95 3.93
C GLY A 98 1.88 5.25 2.82
N THR A 99 2.44 5.63 1.69
CA THR A 99 1.69 5.96 0.49
C THR A 99 2.21 5.12 -0.67
N VAL A 100 1.30 4.85 -1.61
CA VAL A 100 1.58 4.06 -2.80
C VAL A 100 1.48 4.98 -4.00
N GLU A 101 2.46 4.88 -4.89
CA GLU A 101 2.44 5.65 -6.13
C GLU A 101 2.93 4.73 -7.25
N LYS A 102 1.98 4.23 -8.03
CA LYS A 102 2.26 3.28 -9.10
C LYS A 102 2.93 2.02 -8.54
N ASN A 103 4.16 1.77 -8.90
CA ASN A 103 4.90 0.59 -8.47
C ASN A 103 5.90 0.89 -7.36
N ALA A 104 5.66 1.96 -6.61
CA ALA A 104 6.53 2.38 -5.52
C ALA A 104 5.73 2.69 -4.27
N MET A 105 6.36 2.50 -3.13
CA MET A 105 5.79 2.87 -1.84
C MET A 105 6.87 3.55 -1.01
N LYS A 106 6.42 4.39 -0.07
CA LYS A 106 7.30 4.98 0.92
C LYS A 106 6.51 5.32 2.17
N GLY A 107 7.20 5.38 3.29
CA GLY A 107 6.55 5.72 4.53
C GLY A 107 7.41 5.44 5.74
N LYS A 108 6.74 5.18 6.84
CA LYS A 108 7.37 4.97 8.14
C LYS A 108 6.98 3.60 8.69
N MET A 109 7.85 3.08 9.53
CA MET A 109 7.58 1.83 10.20
C MET A 109 8.00 1.92 11.66
N ASP A 110 7.42 1.06 12.48
CA ASP A 110 7.66 1.04 13.92
C ASP A 110 7.63 -0.40 14.42
N ILE A 111 8.57 -0.72 15.30
CA ILE A 111 8.64 -2.04 15.93
C ILE A 111 8.42 -1.86 17.43
N GLY A 112 7.22 -2.22 17.88
CA GLY A 112 6.89 -2.24 19.31
C GLY A 112 7.00 -0.90 20.02
N GLY A 113 7.00 0.21 19.30
CA GLY A 113 7.20 1.52 19.92
C GLY A 113 8.62 1.82 20.32
N MET A 114 9.56 0.90 20.06
CA MET A 114 10.94 1.05 20.51
C MET A 114 11.90 1.36 19.36
N VAL A 115 11.63 0.86 18.18
CA VAL A 115 12.46 1.10 17.01
C VAL A 115 11.58 1.68 15.93
N SER A 116 11.97 2.80 15.37
CA SER A 116 11.25 3.41 14.26
C SER A 116 12.19 3.69 13.12
N GLY A 117 11.63 3.79 11.93
CA GLY A 117 12.42 4.03 10.75
C GLY A 117 11.54 4.41 9.57
N THR A 118 12.16 4.41 8.40
CA THR A 118 11.49 4.72 7.15
C THR A 118 11.64 3.54 6.21
N PHE A 119 10.74 3.49 5.23
CA PHE A 119 10.85 2.44 4.22
C PHE A 119 10.55 3.01 2.84
N THR A 120 11.11 2.35 1.85
CA THR A 120 10.73 2.48 0.46
C THR A 120 10.51 1.08 -0.09
N ALA A 121 9.72 0.97 -1.13
CA ALA A 121 9.46 -0.33 -1.74
C ALA A 121 9.21 -0.17 -3.24
N THR A 122 9.56 -1.21 -3.97
CA THR A 122 9.25 -1.28 -5.40
C THR A 122 8.62 -2.63 -5.71
N LYS A 123 7.67 -2.62 -6.61
CA LYS A 123 6.99 -3.85 -7.03
C LYS A 123 7.89 -4.65 -7.94
N LYS A 124 7.96 -5.94 -7.68
CA LYS A 124 8.79 -6.86 -8.46
C LYS A 124 8.08 -7.34 -9.72
#